data_978997aa2ff3955d529587295d77fbd2
#
_entry.id   978997aa2ff3955d529587295d77fbd2
#
_cell.length_a   1.000
_cell.length_b   1.000
_cell.length_c   1.000
_cell.angle_alpha   90.00
_cell.angle_beta   90.00
_cell.angle_gamma   90.00
#
_symmetry.space_group_name_H-M   'P 1'
#
loop_
_entity.id
_entity.type
_entity.pdbx_description
1 polymer ?
#
loop_
_entity_poly.entity_id
_entity_poly.type
_entity_poly.pdbx_seq_one_letter_code
_entity_poly.pdbx_strand_id
1 'polypeptide(L)'
;NKKHVYFGVKKFSDYGKLSNKNLEDLVAGSRVEISENKKNSEDFVLWKPSNNKEPAWDSPWGKGRPGWHLECSAMSKKFLGNEFDIHGGGIDLIFPHHENEIAQSRCANDTKVFANYWLHNAFITMSNEKMAKSQGNILKIKSFRNKISGQIIRLALMSAHYKQPLDWNDKLLSDCEST
;
A
#
# COMPACT_ATOMS: atom_id res chain seq x y z
N ASN A 1 -5.05 -17.86 20.18
CA ASN A 1 -4.05 -18.75 19.70
C ASN A 1 -2.65 -18.18 19.93
N LYS A 2 -1.77 -18.92 20.57
CA LYS A 2 -0.52 -18.45 21.20
C LYS A 2 0.55 -17.85 20.27
N LYS A 3 0.25 -17.65 18.99
CA LYS A 3 1.29 -17.32 17.99
C LYS A 3 0.96 -16.15 17.07
N HIS A 4 -0.26 -15.65 17.04
CA HIS A 4 -0.62 -14.47 16.26
C HIS A 4 -0.84 -13.27 17.18
N VAL A 5 -0.36 -12.11 16.75
CA VAL A 5 -0.66 -10.83 17.40
C VAL A 5 -1.45 -9.98 16.44
N TYR A 6 -2.58 -9.47 16.88
CA TYR A 6 -3.50 -8.67 16.10
C TYR A 6 -3.63 -7.26 16.67
N PHE A 7 -3.81 -6.30 15.80
CA PHE A 7 -4.25 -4.96 16.16
C PHE A 7 -5.76 -4.95 16.24
N GLY A 8 -6.30 -4.49 17.37
CA GLY A 8 -7.75 -4.39 17.56
C GLY A 8 -8.29 -3.06 17.04
N VAL A 9 -8.78 -3.05 15.81
CA VAL A 9 -9.19 -1.84 15.08
C VAL A 9 -10.22 -1.00 15.81
N LYS A 10 -11.21 -1.64 16.44
CA LYS A 10 -12.26 -0.93 17.21
C LYS A 10 -11.74 -0.07 18.38
N LYS A 11 -10.49 -0.27 18.80
CA LYS A 11 -9.87 0.53 19.86
C LYS A 11 -9.24 1.82 19.34
N PHE A 12 -9.12 1.99 18.05
CA PHE A 12 -8.56 3.17 17.39
C PHE A 12 -9.67 3.98 16.74
N SER A 13 -10.15 5.01 17.43
CA SER A 13 -11.32 5.81 17.03
C SER A 13 -11.16 6.56 15.71
N ASP A 14 -9.91 6.80 15.27
CA ASP A 14 -9.59 7.54 14.05
C ASP A 14 -9.51 6.64 12.81
N TYR A 15 -9.77 5.34 12.94
CA TYR A 15 -9.69 4.40 11.83
C TYR A 15 -10.73 4.73 10.74
N GLY A 16 -10.28 4.76 9.49
CA GLY A 16 -11.11 5.12 8.34
C GLY A 16 -11.05 6.59 7.93
N LYS A 17 -10.37 7.46 8.70
CA LYS A 17 -10.28 8.88 8.39
C LYS A 17 -9.53 9.19 7.11
N LEU A 18 -8.49 8.44 6.77
CA LEU A 18 -7.74 8.64 5.52
C LEU A 18 -8.56 8.27 4.30
N SER A 19 -9.27 7.15 4.36
CA SER A 19 -10.15 6.67 3.28
C SER A 19 -11.49 7.40 3.21
N ASN A 20 -11.81 8.22 4.24
CA ASN A 20 -13.08 8.92 4.40
C ASN A 20 -14.29 7.96 4.32
N LYS A 21 -14.17 6.81 4.95
CA LYS A 21 -15.20 5.76 4.99
C LYS A 21 -15.43 5.30 6.41
N ASN A 22 -16.65 4.88 6.70
CA ASN A 22 -16.92 4.21 7.95
C ASN A 22 -16.37 2.78 7.96
N LEU A 23 -16.21 2.19 9.15
CA LEU A 23 -15.60 0.88 9.30
C LEU A 23 -16.40 -0.25 8.60
N GLU A 24 -17.73 -0.16 8.61
CA GLU A 24 -18.60 -1.16 7.99
C GLU A 24 -18.45 -1.19 6.48
N ASP A 25 -18.43 -0.02 5.83
CA ASP A 25 -18.19 0.11 4.39
C ASP A 25 -16.79 -0.39 3.99
N LEU A 26 -15.80 -0.11 4.85
CA LEU A 26 -14.42 -0.53 4.61
C LEU A 26 -14.28 -2.06 4.66
N VAL A 27 -14.93 -2.69 5.63
CA VAL A 27 -14.89 -4.17 5.77
C VAL A 27 -15.64 -4.85 4.63
N ALA A 28 -16.81 -4.34 4.23
CA ALA A 28 -17.61 -4.90 3.15
C ALA A 28 -16.91 -4.86 1.78
N GLY A 29 -16.09 -3.82 1.52
CA GLY A 29 -15.40 -3.61 0.25
C GLY A 29 -13.96 -4.14 0.20
N SER A 30 -13.42 -4.69 1.28
CA SER A 30 -12.01 -5.04 1.37
C SER A 30 -11.74 -6.54 1.19
N ARG A 31 -10.54 -6.86 0.68
CA ARG A 31 -9.95 -8.19 0.79
C ARG A 31 -9.47 -8.41 2.23
N VAL A 32 -10.40 -8.57 3.17
CA VAL A 32 -10.05 -8.90 4.55
C VAL A 32 -9.59 -10.35 4.58
N GLU A 33 -8.37 -10.59 5.09
CA GLU A 33 -7.88 -11.95 5.31
C GLU A 33 -8.80 -12.63 6.34
N ILE A 34 -9.60 -13.59 5.89
CA ILE A 34 -10.48 -14.36 6.76
C ILE A 34 -9.61 -15.28 7.60
N SER A 35 -9.62 -15.09 8.91
CA SER A 35 -8.89 -15.94 9.85
C SER A 35 -9.78 -16.21 11.05
N GLU A 36 -9.97 -17.47 11.36
CA GLU A 36 -10.69 -17.94 12.56
C GLU A 36 -10.09 -17.45 13.88
N ASN A 37 -8.87 -16.93 13.83
CA ASN A 37 -8.13 -16.45 15.01
C ASN A 37 -8.39 -14.97 15.32
N LYS A 38 -9.08 -14.21 14.48
CA LYS A 38 -9.41 -12.81 14.70
C LYS A 38 -10.60 -12.69 15.67
N LYS A 39 -10.54 -11.67 16.54
CA LYS A 39 -11.68 -11.34 17.39
C LYS A 39 -12.77 -10.60 16.62
N ASN A 40 -12.38 -9.73 15.70
CA ASN A 40 -13.27 -9.04 14.79
C ASN A 40 -12.69 -9.14 13.37
N SER A 41 -13.54 -9.11 12.36
CA SER A 41 -13.16 -9.26 10.94
C SER A 41 -12.16 -8.21 10.49
N GLU A 42 -12.29 -6.99 10.99
CA GLU A 42 -11.47 -5.82 10.68
C GLU A 42 -10.09 -5.83 11.32
N ASP A 43 -9.85 -6.64 12.37
CA ASP A 43 -8.57 -6.74 13.03
C ASP A 43 -7.48 -7.20 12.05
N PHE A 44 -6.28 -6.64 12.12
CA PHE A 44 -5.19 -7.01 11.23
C PHE A 44 -3.96 -7.53 11.96
N VAL A 45 -3.17 -8.31 11.24
CA VAL A 45 -2.01 -9.01 11.82
C VAL A 45 -0.84 -8.06 12.01
N LEU A 46 -0.29 -8.03 13.22
CA LEU A 46 1.00 -7.40 13.53
C LEU A 46 2.15 -8.42 13.47
N TRP A 47 1.91 -9.62 13.99
CA TRP A 47 2.89 -10.71 14.01
C TRP A 47 2.22 -12.04 13.72
N LYS A 48 2.83 -12.85 12.87
CA LYS A 48 2.32 -14.19 12.53
C LYS A 48 3.43 -15.24 12.57
N PRO A 49 3.13 -16.47 12.98
CA PRO A 49 4.11 -17.56 12.97
C PRO A 49 4.57 -17.83 11.56
N SER A 50 5.84 -18.18 11.43
CA SER A 50 6.43 -18.65 10.16
C SER A 50 6.57 -20.16 10.16
N ASN A 51 6.42 -20.74 8.98
CA ASN A 51 6.77 -22.14 8.74
C ASN A 51 8.25 -22.26 8.32
N ASN A 52 8.75 -23.49 8.16
CA ASN A 52 10.16 -23.76 7.86
C ASN A 52 10.65 -23.21 6.49
N LYS A 53 9.76 -22.77 5.62
CA LYS A 53 10.08 -22.23 4.29
C LYS A 53 10.00 -20.70 4.23
N GLU A 54 9.58 -20.07 5.31
CA GLU A 54 9.36 -18.62 5.38
C GLU A 54 10.43 -17.97 6.27
N PRO A 55 10.79 -16.71 5.99
CA PRO A 55 11.62 -15.92 6.90
C PRO A 55 11.05 -15.94 8.31
N ALA A 56 11.90 -16.07 9.32
CA ALA A 56 11.46 -16.11 10.69
C ALA A 56 12.47 -15.43 11.61
N TRP A 57 11.95 -14.69 12.58
CA TRP A 57 12.69 -14.03 13.64
C TRP A 57 12.16 -14.47 15.00
N ASP A 58 13.01 -14.42 16.00
CA ASP A 58 12.59 -14.68 17.39
C ASP A 58 11.78 -13.50 17.93
N SER A 59 10.75 -13.80 18.70
CA SER A 59 9.91 -12.81 19.36
C SER A 59 9.34 -13.34 20.66
N PRO A 60 8.78 -12.48 21.54
CA PRO A 60 8.08 -12.93 22.75
C PRO A 60 6.89 -13.86 22.46
N TRP A 61 6.38 -13.86 21.25
CA TRP A 61 5.24 -14.68 20.80
C TRP A 61 5.67 -15.95 20.07
N GLY A 62 6.99 -16.19 19.99
CA GLY A 62 7.63 -17.30 19.27
C GLY A 62 8.18 -16.89 17.91
N LYS A 63 8.78 -17.86 17.22
CA LYS A 63 9.31 -17.65 15.87
C LYS A 63 8.22 -17.26 14.89
N GLY A 64 8.44 -16.17 14.16
CA GLY A 64 7.45 -15.63 13.23
C GLY A 64 7.99 -14.47 12.41
N ARG A 65 7.08 -13.77 11.77
CA ARG A 65 7.36 -12.62 10.93
C ARG A 65 6.36 -11.50 11.14
N PRO A 66 6.72 -10.25 10.82
CA PRO A 66 5.78 -9.12 10.88
C PRO A 66 4.62 -9.29 9.89
N GLY A 67 3.50 -8.65 10.20
CA GLY A 67 2.47 -8.38 9.23
C GLY A 67 2.96 -7.34 8.20
N TRP A 68 2.42 -7.39 7.00
CA TRP A 68 2.83 -6.53 5.89
C TRP A 68 2.89 -5.03 6.23
N HIS A 69 1.90 -4.52 6.96
CA HIS A 69 1.82 -3.09 7.31
C HIS A 69 2.91 -2.69 8.32
N LEU A 70 3.34 -3.62 9.17
CA LEU A 70 4.33 -3.36 10.20
C LEU A 70 5.73 -3.09 9.62
N GLU A 71 6.03 -3.68 8.47
CA GLU A 71 7.30 -3.46 7.78
C GLU A 71 7.47 -1.98 7.39
N CYS A 72 6.45 -1.39 6.76
CA CYS A 72 6.47 0.02 6.36
C CYS A 72 6.51 0.95 7.56
N SER A 73 5.72 0.70 8.60
CA SER A 73 5.75 1.50 9.83
C SER A 73 7.12 1.47 10.51
N ALA A 74 7.76 0.31 10.57
CA ALA A 74 9.08 0.17 11.18
C ALA A 74 10.17 0.89 10.36
N MET A 75 10.13 0.78 9.03
CA MET A 75 11.05 1.47 8.13
C MET A 75 10.87 2.98 8.18
N SER A 76 9.65 3.47 8.13
CA SER A 76 9.34 4.90 8.24
C SER A 76 9.86 5.48 9.56
N LYS A 77 9.57 4.81 10.67
CA LYS A 77 10.10 5.23 11.98
C LYS A 77 11.63 5.27 12.01
N LYS A 78 12.29 4.26 11.44
CA LYS A 78 13.75 4.16 11.46
C LYS A 78 14.44 5.28 10.67
N PHE A 79 13.89 5.64 9.51
CA PHE A 79 14.55 6.55 8.58
C PHE A 79 13.99 7.97 8.60
N LEU A 80 12.75 8.17 8.99
CA LEU A 80 12.04 9.45 8.93
C LEU A 80 11.58 9.95 10.31
N GLY A 81 11.59 9.09 11.33
CA GLY A 81 11.10 9.43 12.66
C GLY A 81 9.67 8.99 12.92
N ASN A 82 9.11 9.44 14.05
CA ASN A 82 7.75 9.06 14.47
C ASN A 82 6.66 9.76 13.65
N GLU A 83 6.96 10.94 13.16
CA GLU A 83 6.13 11.79 12.30
C GLU A 83 6.99 12.32 11.14
N PHE A 84 6.43 12.41 9.95
CA PHE A 84 7.16 12.89 8.76
C PHE A 84 6.22 13.61 7.79
N ASP A 85 6.79 14.24 6.74
CA ASP A 85 6.03 15.16 5.93
C ASP A 85 5.12 14.44 4.92
N ILE A 86 5.66 13.55 4.09
CA ILE A 86 4.94 13.00 2.93
C ILE A 86 4.98 11.48 2.94
N HIS A 87 3.80 10.86 2.83
CA HIS A 87 3.63 9.43 2.57
C HIS A 87 2.84 9.23 1.28
N GLY A 88 3.33 8.36 0.41
CA GLY A 88 2.71 8.15 -0.90
C GLY A 88 2.61 6.69 -1.30
N GLY A 89 1.69 6.41 -2.24
CA GLY A 89 1.49 5.08 -2.79
C GLY A 89 0.43 5.03 -3.88
N GLY A 90 0.04 3.83 -4.28
CA GLY A 90 -1.09 3.62 -5.17
C GLY A 90 -2.42 3.86 -4.45
N ILE A 91 -3.45 4.24 -5.18
CA ILE A 91 -4.79 4.48 -4.64
C ILE A 91 -5.37 3.25 -3.93
N ASP A 92 -4.96 2.05 -4.33
CA ASP A 92 -5.35 0.78 -3.71
C ASP A 92 -4.69 0.54 -2.33
N LEU A 93 -3.66 1.30 -1.98
CA LEU A 93 -3.01 1.24 -0.68
C LEU A 93 -3.69 2.11 0.37
N ILE A 94 -4.57 3.04 0.00
CA ILE A 94 -5.32 3.84 0.97
C ILE A 94 -5.95 2.93 2.02
N PHE A 95 -6.63 1.88 1.56
CA PHE A 95 -7.24 0.89 2.42
C PHE A 95 -6.96 -0.54 1.91
N PRO A 96 -6.57 -1.47 2.78
CA PRO A 96 -6.38 -1.28 4.23
C PRO A 96 -4.97 -0.84 4.64
N HIS A 97 -4.00 -0.79 3.71
CA HIS A 97 -2.57 -0.71 4.03
C HIS A 97 -2.21 0.56 4.81
N HIS A 98 -2.46 1.74 4.25
CA HIS A 98 -2.10 3.01 4.89
C HIS A 98 -2.94 3.32 6.14
N GLU A 99 -4.22 2.94 6.16
CA GLU A 99 -5.03 3.03 7.40
C GLU A 99 -4.43 2.18 8.52
N ASN A 100 -3.96 0.97 8.21
CA ASN A 100 -3.32 0.09 9.17
C ASN A 100 -1.97 0.64 9.64
N GLU A 101 -1.19 1.27 8.74
CA GLU A 101 0.05 1.93 9.10
C GLU A 101 -0.20 3.11 10.06
N ILE A 102 -1.19 3.96 9.78
CA ILE A 102 -1.59 5.06 10.66
C ILE A 102 -1.93 4.52 12.05
N ALA A 103 -2.83 3.53 12.10
CA ALA A 103 -3.33 3.00 13.35
C ALA A 103 -2.20 2.42 14.22
N GLN A 104 -1.39 1.53 13.65
CA GLN A 104 -0.31 0.89 14.40
C GLN A 104 0.82 1.85 14.76
N SER A 105 1.20 2.78 13.86
CA SER A 105 2.31 3.71 14.11
C SER A 105 1.96 4.75 15.16
N ARG A 106 0.77 5.34 15.06
CA ARG A 106 0.29 6.32 16.06
C ARG A 106 0.15 5.69 17.45
N CYS A 107 -0.40 4.48 17.53
CA CYS A 107 -0.49 3.77 18.79
C CYS A 107 0.87 3.37 19.37
N ALA A 108 1.81 2.95 18.52
CA ALA A 108 3.14 2.51 18.98
C ALA A 108 4.06 3.66 19.40
N ASN A 109 3.86 4.85 18.82
CA ASN A 109 4.71 6.01 19.03
C ASN A 109 4.05 7.09 19.92
N ASP A 110 2.80 6.90 20.32
CA ASP A 110 1.98 7.88 21.07
C ASP A 110 1.94 9.24 20.36
N THR A 111 1.70 9.24 19.05
CA THR A 111 1.64 10.45 18.22
C THR A 111 0.23 10.71 17.71
N LYS A 112 -0.05 11.97 17.37
CA LYS A 112 -1.33 12.36 16.74
C LYS A 112 -1.30 12.25 15.23
N VAL A 113 -0.11 12.31 14.65
CA VAL A 113 0.13 12.28 13.21
C VAL A 113 1.10 11.15 12.90
N PHE A 114 0.98 10.53 11.75
CA PHE A 114 1.97 9.62 11.16
C PHE A 114 2.67 10.30 9.99
N ALA A 115 1.88 10.83 9.03
CA ALA A 115 2.37 11.68 7.95
C ALA A 115 1.44 12.87 7.74
N ASN A 116 2.04 14.04 7.44
CA ASN A 116 1.29 15.30 7.27
C ASN A 116 0.51 15.32 5.94
N TYR A 117 1.13 14.81 4.87
CA TYR A 117 0.56 14.81 3.52
C TYR A 117 0.52 13.41 2.95
N TRP A 118 -0.59 13.08 2.28
CA TRP A 118 -0.82 11.79 1.66
C TRP A 118 -1.02 11.98 0.16
N LEU A 119 -0.22 11.28 -0.65
CA LEU A 119 -0.30 11.30 -2.09
C LEU A 119 -0.62 9.90 -2.62
N HIS A 120 -1.69 9.78 -3.38
CA HIS A 120 -2.09 8.51 -3.96
C HIS A 120 -2.24 8.63 -5.47
N ASN A 121 -1.43 7.84 -6.19
CA ASN A 121 -1.49 7.76 -7.63
C ASN A 121 -2.57 6.77 -8.08
N ALA A 122 -3.29 7.12 -9.13
CA ALA A 122 -4.10 6.16 -9.84
C ALA A 122 -3.24 5.14 -10.61
N PHE A 123 -3.90 4.19 -11.27
CA PHE A 123 -3.21 3.12 -11.98
C PHE A 123 -2.79 3.54 -13.39
N ILE A 124 -1.72 2.91 -13.87
CA ILE A 124 -1.42 2.84 -15.30
C ILE A 124 -2.14 1.60 -15.83
N THR A 125 -2.92 1.78 -16.87
CA THR A 125 -3.63 0.70 -17.59
C THR A 125 -2.97 0.43 -18.92
N MET A 126 -3.26 -0.70 -19.52
CA MET A 126 -2.93 -1.05 -20.90
C MET A 126 -4.20 -1.51 -21.59
N SER A 127 -4.61 -0.83 -22.65
CA SER A 127 -5.87 -1.14 -23.34
C SER A 127 -7.06 -1.14 -22.37
N ASN A 128 -7.08 -0.19 -21.45
CA ASN A 128 -8.06 -0.04 -20.36
C ASN A 128 -8.05 -1.17 -19.31
N GLU A 129 -7.07 -2.07 -19.34
CA GLU A 129 -6.91 -3.12 -18.33
C GLU A 129 -5.79 -2.77 -17.35
N LYS A 130 -6.01 -3.04 -16.05
CA LYS A 130 -4.99 -2.84 -15.01
C LYS A 130 -3.77 -3.71 -15.29
N MET A 131 -2.57 -3.13 -15.25
CA MET A 131 -1.34 -3.91 -15.29
C MET A 131 -1.24 -4.84 -14.07
N ALA A 132 -1.11 -6.14 -14.31
CA ALA A 132 -0.95 -7.13 -13.26
C ALA A 132 0.04 -8.22 -13.66
N LYS A 133 0.83 -8.70 -12.69
CA LYS A 133 1.78 -9.81 -12.93
C LYS A 133 1.08 -11.07 -13.42
N SER A 134 -0.11 -11.35 -12.91
CA SER A 134 -0.92 -12.50 -13.28
C SER A 134 -1.41 -12.46 -14.74
N GLN A 135 -1.50 -11.27 -15.32
CA GLN A 135 -1.92 -11.07 -16.72
C GLN A 135 -0.73 -10.98 -17.70
N GLY A 136 0.50 -10.93 -17.17
CA GLY A 136 1.69 -10.83 -18.00
C GLY A 136 1.86 -9.50 -18.77
N ASN A 137 1.01 -8.50 -18.49
CA ASN A 137 0.94 -7.23 -19.21
C ASN A 137 1.76 -6.11 -18.56
N ILE A 138 2.73 -6.45 -17.69
CA ILE A 138 3.58 -5.46 -17.03
C ILE A 138 4.64 -4.95 -18.00
N LEU A 139 4.59 -3.66 -18.29
CA LEU A 139 5.64 -2.94 -19.00
C LEU A 139 6.71 -2.46 -18.03
N LYS A 140 7.94 -2.91 -18.25
CA LYS A 140 9.09 -2.43 -17.47
C LYS A 140 9.70 -1.21 -18.15
N ILE A 141 9.98 -0.14 -17.42
CA ILE A 141 10.69 1.06 -17.95
C ILE A 141 11.98 0.65 -18.67
N LYS A 142 12.68 -0.36 -18.18
CA LYS A 142 13.90 -0.90 -18.81
C LYS A 142 13.68 -1.35 -20.26
N SER A 143 12.48 -1.83 -20.63
CA SER A 143 12.18 -2.26 -22.00
C SER A 143 12.06 -1.11 -23.01
N PHE A 144 11.83 0.11 -22.52
CA PHE A 144 11.74 1.33 -23.34
C PHE A 144 13.05 2.09 -23.43
N ARG A 145 14.00 1.85 -22.52
CA ARG A 145 15.21 2.66 -22.33
C ARG A 145 16.05 2.91 -23.61
N ASN A 146 16.03 1.96 -24.54
CA ASN A 146 16.79 2.05 -25.80
C ASN A 146 15.89 2.26 -27.02
N LYS A 147 14.58 2.42 -26.84
CA LYS A 147 13.60 2.53 -27.94
C LYS A 147 12.92 3.89 -27.96
N ILE A 148 12.72 4.49 -26.80
CA ILE A 148 11.99 5.74 -26.64
C ILE A 148 12.82 6.67 -25.76
N SER A 149 12.86 7.96 -26.08
CA SER A 149 13.59 8.93 -25.28
C SER A 149 12.95 9.09 -23.88
N GLY A 150 13.79 9.35 -22.87
CA GLY A 150 13.29 9.56 -21.51
C GLY A 150 12.36 10.78 -21.40
N GLN A 151 12.49 11.76 -22.29
CA GLN A 151 11.62 12.94 -22.32
C GLN A 151 10.21 12.57 -22.78
N ILE A 152 10.07 11.71 -23.80
CA ILE A 152 8.79 11.21 -24.29
C ILE A 152 8.10 10.40 -23.20
N ILE A 153 8.84 9.52 -22.51
CA ILE A 153 8.29 8.73 -21.38
C ILE A 153 7.77 9.66 -20.28
N ARG A 154 8.53 10.71 -19.95
CA ARG A 154 8.10 11.70 -18.94
C ARG A 154 6.85 12.45 -19.38
N LEU A 155 6.79 12.92 -20.62
CA LEU A 155 5.64 13.63 -21.16
C LEU A 155 4.40 12.72 -21.16
N ALA A 156 4.55 11.46 -21.58
CA ALA A 156 3.47 10.48 -21.53
C ALA A 156 2.95 10.26 -20.09
N LEU A 157 3.83 10.13 -19.09
CA LEU A 157 3.43 9.98 -17.69
C LEU A 157 2.75 11.24 -17.13
N MET A 158 3.07 12.41 -17.65
CA MET A 158 2.50 13.69 -17.24
C MET A 158 1.23 14.08 -18.02
N SER A 159 0.84 13.32 -19.04
CA SER A 159 -0.34 13.62 -19.88
C SER A 159 -1.67 13.46 -19.14
N ALA A 160 -1.67 12.76 -18.02
CA ALA A 160 -2.83 12.66 -17.13
C ALA A 160 -2.48 13.18 -15.72
N HIS A 161 -3.49 13.71 -15.02
CA HIS A 161 -3.33 14.07 -13.62
C HIS A 161 -3.05 12.79 -12.79
N TYR A 162 -2.14 12.84 -11.82
CA TYR A 162 -1.69 11.67 -11.06
C TYR A 162 -2.81 10.90 -10.33
N LYS A 163 -3.95 11.54 -10.05
CA LYS A 163 -5.14 10.89 -9.48
C LYS A 163 -6.06 10.23 -10.51
N GLN A 164 -5.75 10.36 -11.79
CA GLN A 164 -6.54 9.76 -12.88
C GLN A 164 -5.80 8.58 -13.50
N PRO A 165 -6.52 7.52 -13.91
CA PRO A 165 -5.89 6.44 -14.65
C PRO A 165 -5.24 6.95 -15.93
N LEU A 166 -4.07 6.43 -16.23
CA LEU A 166 -3.35 6.70 -17.48
C LEU A 166 -3.33 5.42 -18.32
N ASP A 167 -3.96 5.46 -19.49
CA ASP A 167 -3.89 4.34 -20.40
C ASP A 167 -2.63 4.42 -21.28
N TRP A 168 -1.70 3.51 -21.04
CA TRP A 168 -0.45 3.44 -21.78
C TRP A 168 -0.65 2.68 -23.08
N ASN A 169 -0.56 3.37 -24.20
CA ASN A 169 -0.75 2.81 -25.53
C ASN A 169 0.17 3.50 -26.56
N ASP A 170 0.24 2.91 -27.77
CA ASP A 170 1.10 3.42 -28.83
C ASP A 170 0.68 4.80 -29.33
N LYS A 171 -0.61 5.12 -29.28
CA LYS A 171 -1.12 6.44 -29.64
C LYS A 171 -0.59 7.51 -28.70
N LEU A 172 -0.63 7.28 -27.40
CA LEU A 172 -0.08 8.20 -26.40
C LEU A 172 1.40 8.49 -26.68
N LEU A 173 2.17 7.47 -27.00
CA LEU A 173 3.60 7.62 -27.30
C LEU A 173 3.82 8.42 -28.58
N SER A 174 3.07 8.12 -29.64
CA SER A 174 3.13 8.85 -30.91
C SER A 174 2.74 10.31 -30.76
N ASP A 175 1.70 10.60 -29.99
CA ASP A 175 1.26 11.97 -29.68
C ASP A 175 2.37 12.73 -28.93
N CYS A 176 3.06 12.08 -27.98
CA CYS A 176 4.18 12.68 -27.25
C CYS A 176 5.46 12.85 -28.08
N GLU A 177 5.66 12.03 -29.12
CA GLU A 177 6.78 12.17 -30.06
C GLU A 177 6.59 13.34 -31.01
N SER A 178 5.33 13.68 -31.29
CA SER A 178 4.97 14.75 -32.23
C SER A 178 4.96 16.14 -31.58
N THR A 179 5.11 16.21 -30.26
CA THR A 179 5.12 17.44 -29.45
C THR A 179 6.53 17.93 -29.23
#